data_6cc56dd1b1d522c52ab0785531cd9605
#
_entry.id   6cc56dd1b1d522c52ab0785531cd9605
#
_cell.length_a   1.000
_cell.length_b   1.000
_cell.length_c   1.000
_cell.angle_alpha   90.00
_cell.angle_beta   90.00
_cell.angle_gamma   90.00
#
_symmetry.space_group_name_H-M   'P 1'
#
loop_
_entity.id
_entity.type
_entity.pdbx_description
1 polymer ?
#
loop_
_entity_poly.entity_id
_entity_poly.type
_entity_poly.pdbx_seq_one_letter_code
_entity_poly.pdbx_strand_id
1 'polypeptide(L)'
;MPMNTLATPTVQAETKQENIDISSALRKIGAHSKLTQTFIDGALANPNVQLEEVPSLNTTQFLIKQDMKEWSSELYPKLILLNSKSKGFATKFNSYYPTLKGFVDNKEDKEGFLDRLEVLQDMTITNQENVQRQINELTDLKLQVDKKLKNLDTDVVKAQSVLSLEGTGKIDKLKNEMLNTKKSIQNDLQQIALLPGALNEQGLKVFQEIYSLSKDIIEPAAQTAVVAYNKGKEINNAIVEAEKKAEQEATEKGKSAIEIEAAKKEAREAIEKSKKGEIAAAAVTKTKEYDLMKVIDPEKIKKTYSTFAEINKLTAEQRAYLNDLEKQNQKLYELTTKLTVADLQKSMILFMQNDLHTFANQVDGEIELMKRYKEDLNLISNSITKLSTEVDTNNTQSQKDTLRRLKNVTNQLEEQVYKF
;
A
#
# COMPACT_ATOMS: atom_id res chain seq x y z
N MET A 1 10.27 -73.27 -3.98
CA MET A 1 10.07 -71.90 -4.58
C MET A 1 10.20 -70.87 -3.44
N PRO A 2 11.23 -70.04 -3.43
CA PRO A 2 11.35 -69.04 -2.41
C PRO A 2 10.51 -67.82 -2.77
N MET A 3 9.72 -67.29 -1.81
CA MET A 3 8.98 -66.06 -1.92
C MET A 3 9.94 -64.86 -1.87
N ASN A 4 9.89 -64.05 -2.91
CA ASN A 4 10.53 -62.74 -2.95
C ASN A 4 9.75 -61.74 -2.07
N THR A 5 10.34 -61.34 -0.97
CA THR A 5 9.90 -60.15 -0.20
C THR A 5 10.29 -58.88 -0.95
N LEU A 6 9.31 -58.21 -1.52
CA LEU A 6 9.46 -56.86 -2.07
C LEU A 6 9.73 -55.90 -0.91
N ALA A 7 10.94 -55.35 -0.89
CA ALA A 7 11.28 -54.22 -0.03
C ALA A 7 10.54 -52.98 -0.54
N THR A 8 9.66 -52.43 0.29
CA THR A 8 9.06 -51.10 0.08
C THR A 8 10.14 -50.05 0.23
N PRO A 9 10.31 -49.14 -0.75
CA PRO A 9 11.20 -48.00 -0.56
C PRO A 9 10.61 -47.07 0.50
N THR A 10 11.31 -46.93 1.62
CA THR A 10 11.10 -45.86 2.59
C THR A 10 11.40 -44.55 1.88
N VAL A 11 10.34 -43.84 1.49
CA VAL A 11 10.44 -42.45 1.08
C VAL A 11 10.83 -41.65 2.33
N GLN A 12 12.12 -41.36 2.48
CA GLN A 12 12.54 -40.31 3.38
C GLN A 12 11.93 -39.02 2.82
N ALA A 13 10.92 -38.52 3.50
CA ALA A 13 10.47 -37.15 3.30
C ALA A 13 11.65 -36.26 3.70
N GLU A 14 12.41 -35.80 2.71
CA GLU A 14 13.26 -34.63 2.88
C GLU A 14 12.34 -33.49 3.32
N THR A 15 12.35 -33.19 4.62
CA THR A 15 11.79 -31.96 5.14
C THR A 15 12.54 -30.83 4.46
N LYS A 16 11.94 -30.24 3.44
CA LYS A 16 12.40 -28.97 2.89
C LYS A 16 12.54 -28.02 4.07
N GLN A 17 13.79 -27.74 4.42
CA GLN A 17 14.13 -26.82 5.50
C GLN A 17 13.69 -25.44 5.03
N GLU A 18 12.52 -24.98 5.54
CA GLU A 18 11.97 -23.67 5.19
C GLU A 18 13.01 -22.59 5.54
N ASN A 19 13.34 -21.77 4.57
CA ASN A 19 14.34 -20.73 4.72
C ASN A 19 13.69 -19.48 5.33
N ILE A 20 14.23 -19.00 6.46
CA ILE A 20 13.76 -17.78 7.12
C ILE A 20 14.31 -16.59 6.33
N ASP A 21 13.45 -15.81 5.71
CA ASP A 21 13.80 -14.61 4.91
C ASP A 21 13.13 -13.33 5.42
N ILE A 22 13.15 -13.17 6.75
CA ILE A 22 12.46 -12.07 7.44
C ILE A 22 12.97 -10.69 7.01
N SER A 23 14.25 -10.55 6.65
CA SER A 23 14.80 -9.27 6.19
C SER A 23 14.23 -8.86 4.83
N SER A 24 14.05 -9.82 3.92
CA SER A 24 13.36 -9.59 2.64
C SER A 24 11.89 -9.25 2.85
N ALA A 25 11.20 -9.96 3.75
CA ALA A 25 9.81 -9.67 4.09
C ALA A 25 9.64 -8.23 4.62
N LEU A 26 10.50 -7.79 5.55
CA LEU A 26 10.49 -6.42 6.07
C LEU A 26 10.78 -5.38 4.98
N ARG A 27 11.76 -5.62 4.13
CA ARG A 27 12.09 -4.73 3.03
C ARG A 27 10.90 -4.56 2.08
N LYS A 28 10.21 -5.65 1.75
CA LYS A 28 9.03 -5.63 0.90
C LYS A 28 7.87 -4.88 1.56
N ILE A 29 7.63 -5.08 2.86
CA ILE A 29 6.63 -4.32 3.61
C ILE A 29 6.93 -2.83 3.54
N GLY A 30 8.17 -2.40 3.82
CA GLY A 30 8.55 -1.00 3.79
C GLY A 30 8.43 -0.37 2.41
N ALA A 31 8.89 -1.06 1.36
CA ALA A 31 8.76 -0.60 -0.02
C ALA A 31 7.29 -0.48 -0.43
N HIS A 32 6.48 -1.49 -0.12
CA HIS A 32 5.05 -1.50 -0.42
C HIS A 32 4.31 -0.38 0.32
N SER A 33 4.60 -0.17 1.60
CA SER A 33 3.98 0.89 2.41
C SER A 33 4.31 2.28 1.88
N LYS A 34 5.55 2.54 1.46
CA LYS A 34 5.95 3.81 0.82
C LYS A 34 5.23 4.03 -0.50
N LEU A 35 5.09 2.98 -1.31
CA LEU A 35 4.33 3.03 -2.56
C LEU A 35 2.86 3.32 -2.30
N THR A 36 2.25 2.65 -1.33
CA THR A 36 0.86 2.88 -0.90
C THR A 36 0.66 4.33 -0.46
N GLN A 37 1.56 4.88 0.37
CA GLN A 37 1.51 6.28 0.77
C GLN A 37 1.58 7.22 -0.43
N THR A 38 2.45 6.95 -1.39
CA THR A 38 2.57 7.75 -2.63
C THR A 38 1.27 7.73 -3.43
N PHE A 39 0.62 6.57 -3.56
CA PHE A 39 -0.68 6.46 -4.24
C PHE A 39 -1.79 7.20 -3.49
N ILE A 40 -1.80 7.12 -2.17
CA ILE A 40 -2.74 7.86 -1.32
C ILE A 40 -2.55 9.36 -1.50
N ASP A 41 -1.32 9.85 -1.41
CA ASP A 41 -1.02 11.29 -1.58
C ASP A 41 -1.51 11.80 -2.94
N GLY A 42 -1.28 11.01 -3.99
CA GLY A 42 -1.78 11.30 -5.33
C GLY A 42 -3.32 11.32 -5.41
N ALA A 43 -3.98 10.32 -4.84
CA ALA A 43 -5.44 10.23 -4.83
C ALA A 43 -6.09 11.34 -3.99
N LEU A 44 -5.50 11.69 -2.83
CA LEU A 44 -5.98 12.76 -1.97
C LEU A 44 -5.80 14.15 -2.60
N ALA A 45 -4.74 14.34 -3.39
CA ALA A 45 -4.50 15.57 -4.11
C ALA A 45 -5.48 15.77 -5.28
N ASN A 46 -6.05 14.70 -5.83
CA ASN A 46 -7.05 14.78 -6.87
C ASN A 46 -8.41 15.24 -6.31
N PRO A 47 -9.11 16.18 -7.00
CA PRO A 47 -10.44 16.57 -6.59
C PRO A 47 -11.43 15.40 -6.73
N ASN A 48 -12.50 15.44 -5.93
CA ASN A 48 -13.61 14.53 -6.13
C ASN A 48 -14.34 14.88 -7.42
N VAL A 49 -14.67 13.86 -8.20
CA VAL A 49 -15.53 14.02 -9.37
C VAL A 49 -16.96 14.17 -8.89
N GLN A 50 -17.66 15.13 -9.46
CA GLN A 50 -19.08 15.39 -9.14
C GLN A 50 -19.91 15.44 -10.41
N LEU A 51 -21.09 14.83 -10.34
CA LEU A 51 -22.13 14.93 -11.34
C LEU A 51 -23.45 15.17 -10.61
N GLU A 52 -24.22 16.13 -11.10
CA GLU A 52 -25.51 16.46 -10.49
C GLU A 52 -26.49 15.28 -10.54
N GLU A 53 -26.42 14.50 -11.61
CA GLU A 53 -27.27 13.31 -11.81
C GLU A 53 -26.84 12.10 -10.98
N VAL A 54 -25.63 12.12 -10.42
CA VAL A 54 -25.07 11.04 -9.56
C VAL A 54 -24.42 11.64 -8.31
N PRO A 55 -25.20 12.23 -7.40
CA PRO A 55 -24.67 12.94 -6.24
C PRO A 55 -23.92 12.01 -5.26
N SER A 56 -24.28 10.74 -5.21
CA SER A 56 -23.60 9.72 -4.40
C SER A 56 -22.15 9.47 -4.83
N LEU A 57 -21.80 9.78 -6.06
CA LEU A 57 -20.43 9.61 -6.58
C LEU A 57 -19.41 10.41 -5.74
N ASN A 58 -19.72 11.65 -5.39
CA ASN A 58 -18.85 12.47 -4.55
C ASN A 58 -18.74 11.94 -3.12
N THR A 59 -19.88 11.58 -2.52
CA THR A 59 -19.91 11.06 -1.15
C THR A 59 -19.10 9.79 -1.01
N THR A 60 -19.24 8.87 -1.94
CA THR A 60 -18.50 7.61 -1.91
C THR A 60 -16.99 7.83 -2.05
N GLN A 61 -16.55 8.72 -2.96
CA GLN A 61 -15.15 9.10 -3.08
C GLN A 61 -14.60 9.70 -1.79
N PHE A 62 -15.36 10.60 -1.17
CA PHE A 62 -14.98 11.20 0.10
C PHE A 62 -14.77 10.14 1.18
N LEU A 63 -15.68 9.19 1.32
CA LEU A 63 -15.59 8.14 2.33
C LEU A 63 -14.38 7.25 2.14
N ILE A 64 -14.07 6.84 0.89
CA ILE A 64 -12.87 6.03 0.61
C ILE A 64 -11.60 6.85 0.87
N LYS A 65 -11.60 8.14 0.57
CA LYS A 65 -10.47 9.02 0.91
C LYS A 65 -10.27 9.21 2.41
N GLN A 66 -11.32 9.10 3.23
CA GLN A 66 -11.17 9.03 4.69
C GLN A 66 -10.49 7.72 5.12
N ASP A 67 -10.84 6.58 4.50
CA ASP A 67 -10.15 5.31 4.75
C ASP A 67 -8.66 5.39 4.36
N MET A 68 -8.32 6.09 3.27
CA MET A 68 -6.93 6.35 2.88
C MET A 68 -6.19 7.18 3.94
N LYS A 69 -6.84 8.19 4.51
CA LYS A 69 -6.26 8.99 5.60
C LYS A 69 -6.08 8.17 6.87
N GLU A 70 -7.04 7.30 7.20
CA GLU A 70 -6.93 6.37 8.33
C GLU A 70 -5.73 5.44 8.15
N TRP A 71 -5.55 4.86 6.97
CA TRP A 71 -4.37 4.06 6.68
C TRP A 71 -3.07 4.86 6.90
N SER A 72 -2.98 6.09 6.38
CA SER A 72 -1.79 6.95 6.49
C SER A 72 -1.48 7.37 7.92
N SER A 73 -2.50 7.70 8.72
CA SER A 73 -2.33 8.27 10.07
C SER A 73 -2.26 7.23 11.17
N GLU A 74 -2.95 6.08 10.99
CA GLU A 74 -3.10 5.08 12.05
C GLU A 74 -2.32 3.79 11.75
N LEU A 75 -2.39 3.28 10.52
CA LEU A 75 -1.83 1.97 10.17
C LEU A 75 -0.38 2.08 9.68
N TYR A 76 -0.07 3.03 8.83
CA TYR A 76 1.29 3.21 8.30
C TYR A 76 2.36 3.42 9.39
N PRO A 77 2.15 4.24 10.43
CA PRO A 77 3.11 4.35 11.54
C PRO A 77 3.37 3.02 12.25
N LYS A 78 2.34 2.17 12.40
CA LYS A 78 2.50 0.84 13.00
C LYS A 78 3.36 -0.09 12.14
N LEU A 79 3.24 0.00 10.81
CA LEU A 79 4.09 -0.75 9.87
C LEU A 79 5.56 -0.33 9.95
N ILE A 80 5.83 0.97 10.10
CA ILE A 80 7.19 1.50 10.31
C ILE A 80 7.81 0.92 11.59
N LEU A 81 7.04 0.79 12.66
CA LEU A 81 7.51 0.25 13.94
C LEU A 81 7.98 -1.21 13.85
N LEU A 82 7.54 -2.00 12.87
CA LEU A 82 8.03 -3.38 12.67
C LEU A 82 9.54 -3.41 12.48
N ASN A 83 10.09 -2.45 11.77
CA ASN A 83 11.53 -2.33 11.55
C ASN A 83 12.28 -2.13 12.89
N SER A 84 11.80 -1.22 13.74
CA SER A 84 12.39 -0.98 15.06
C SER A 84 12.32 -2.19 15.98
N LYS A 85 11.20 -2.94 15.95
CA LYS A 85 11.04 -4.16 16.74
C LYS A 85 11.97 -5.28 16.27
N SER A 86 12.14 -5.44 14.95
CA SER A 86 13.07 -6.42 14.38
C SER A 86 14.52 -6.07 14.69
N LYS A 87 14.87 -4.79 14.67
CA LYS A 87 16.18 -4.31 15.13
C LYS A 87 16.40 -4.63 16.61
N GLY A 88 15.40 -4.37 17.46
CA GLY A 88 15.45 -4.68 18.88
C GLY A 88 15.72 -6.16 19.13
N PHE A 89 15.04 -7.05 18.40
CA PHE A 89 15.29 -8.48 18.47
C PHE A 89 16.72 -8.85 18.04
N ALA A 90 17.19 -8.35 16.90
CA ALA A 90 18.54 -8.63 16.41
C ALA A 90 19.63 -8.14 17.38
N THR A 91 19.48 -6.94 17.91
CA THR A 91 20.38 -6.37 18.92
C THR A 91 20.40 -7.23 20.20
N LYS A 92 19.24 -7.66 20.68
CA LYS A 92 19.12 -8.51 21.86
C LYS A 92 19.75 -9.88 21.63
N PHE A 93 19.43 -10.51 20.51
CA PHE A 93 20.03 -11.79 20.13
C PHE A 93 21.55 -11.71 20.08
N ASN A 94 22.11 -10.67 19.44
CA ASN A 94 23.53 -10.49 19.32
C ASN A 94 24.22 -10.25 20.68
N SER A 95 23.57 -9.57 21.61
CA SER A 95 24.07 -9.42 22.99
C SER A 95 24.08 -10.75 23.75
N TYR A 96 23.18 -11.65 23.45
CA TYR A 96 23.05 -12.97 24.10
C TYR A 96 23.90 -14.05 23.42
N TYR A 97 24.30 -13.83 22.16
CA TYR A 97 24.97 -14.82 21.33
C TYR A 97 26.20 -15.46 21.97
N PRO A 98 27.12 -14.73 22.67
CA PRO A 98 28.27 -15.36 23.33
C PRO A 98 27.87 -16.44 24.35
N THR A 99 26.86 -16.17 25.20
CA THR A 99 26.36 -17.14 26.18
C THR A 99 25.68 -18.32 25.49
N LEU A 100 24.83 -18.05 24.48
CA LEU A 100 24.17 -19.11 23.72
C LEU A 100 25.18 -20.02 23.05
N LYS A 101 26.21 -19.45 22.46
CA LYS A 101 27.31 -20.17 21.80
C LYS A 101 28.14 -20.99 22.81
N GLY A 102 28.48 -20.40 23.97
CA GLY A 102 29.23 -21.06 25.04
C GLY A 102 28.52 -22.32 25.52
N PHE A 103 27.22 -22.25 25.71
CA PHE A 103 26.42 -23.45 26.08
C PHE A 103 26.43 -24.49 24.96
N VAL A 104 26.17 -24.09 23.70
CA VAL A 104 26.10 -25.02 22.58
C VAL A 104 27.45 -25.73 22.33
N ASP A 105 28.56 -24.99 22.47
CA ASP A 105 29.90 -25.55 22.23
C ASP A 105 30.43 -26.37 23.42
N ASN A 106 30.23 -25.91 24.66
CA ASN A 106 30.91 -26.44 25.83
C ASN A 106 29.96 -26.84 26.96
N LYS A 107 28.64 -26.68 26.79
CA LYS A 107 27.61 -26.91 27.84
C LYS A 107 27.79 -26.00 29.09
N GLU A 108 28.34 -24.81 28.89
CA GLU A 108 28.52 -23.80 29.91
C GLU A 108 27.20 -23.04 30.14
N ASP A 109 26.95 -22.67 31.43
CA ASP A 109 25.83 -21.81 31.83
C ASP A 109 24.45 -22.19 31.27
N LYS A 110 24.00 -23.40 31.60
CA LYS A 110 22.69 -23.91 31.17
C LYS A 110 21.54 -22.98 31.58
N GLU A 111 21.56 -22.45 32.78
CA GLU A 111 20.53 -21.57 33.31
C GLU A 111 20.51 -20.26 32.52
N GLY A 112 21.66 -19.62 32.35
CA GLY A 112 21.77 -18.41 31.55
C GLY A 112 21.43 -18.62 30.07
N PHE A 113 21.64 -19.81 29.50
CA PHE A 113 21.19 -20.19 28.17
C PHE A 113 19.67 -20.20 28.08
N LEU A 114 18.98 -20.90 29.01
CA LEU A 114 17.52 -20.99 29.00
C LEU A 114 16.86 -19.65 29.27
N ASP A 115 17.33 -18.87 30.22
CA ASP A 115 16.80 -17.53 30.52
C ASP A 115 16.85 -16.61 29.30
N ARG A 116 17.96 -16.64 28.55
CA ARG A 116 18.10 -15.83 27.33
C ARG A 116 17.20 -16.30 26.20
N LEU A 117 17.00 -17.60 26.05
CA LEU A 117 16.05 -18.14 25.07
C LEU A 117 14.61 -17.76 25.42
N GLU A 118 14.25 -17.77 26.72
CA GLU A 118 12.93 -17.33 27.17
C GLU A 118 12.66 -15.87 26.80
N VAL A 119 13.60 -14.96 27.07
CA VAL A 119 13.47 -13.54 26.69
C VAL A 119 13.31 -13.38 25.17
N LEU A 120 14.10 -14.10 24.37
CA LEU A 120 14.00 -14.03 22.91
C LEU A 120 12.65 -14.61 22.41
N GLN A 121 12.17 -15.65 23.06
CA GLN A 121 10.87 -16.25 22.75
C GLN A 121 9.74 -15.28 23.04
N ASP A 122 9.74 -14.63 24.19
CA ASP A 122 8.73 -13.63 24.58
C ASP A 122 8.72 -12.45 23.62
N MET A 123 9.89 -11.96 23.20
CA MET A 123 9.99 -10.91 22.18
C MET A 123 9.37 -11.35 20.86
N THR A 124 9.60 -12.61 20.43
CA THR A 124 9.09 -13.14 19.19
C THR A 124 7.58 -13.31 19.24
N ILE A 125 7.05 -13.86 20.34
CA ILE A 125 5.60 -14.01 20.57
C ILE A 125 4.91 -12.64 20.57
N THR A 126 5.45 -11.67 21.31
CA THR A 126 4.91 -10.31 21.33
C THR A 126 4.88 -9.68 19.93
N ASN A 127 5.91 -9.91 19.12
CA ASN A 127 5.94 -9.44 17.73
C ASN A 127 4.88 -10.13 16.88
N GLN A 128 4.70 -11.44 17.03
CA GLN A 128 3.65 -12.21 16.33
C GLN A 128 2.24 -11.69 16.65
N GLU A 129 1.96 -11.41 17.92
CA GLU A 129 0.67 -10.86 18.37
C GLU A 129 0.42 -9.47 17.80
N ASN A 130 1.46 -8.63 17.79
CA ASN A 130 1.37 -7.29 17.21
C ASN A 130 1.11 -7.35 15.69
N VAL A 131 1.81 -8.24 14.98
CA VAL A 131 1.60 -8.45 13.54
C VAL A 131 0.20 -8.97 13.26
N GLN A 132 -0.29 -9.93 14.05
CA GLN A 132 -1.66 -10.45 13.88
C GLN A 132 -2.71 -9.35 14.09
N ARG A 133 -2.51 -8.48 15.07
CA ARG A 133 -3.39 -7.34 15.32
C ARG A 133 -3.43 -6.38 14.14
N GLN A 134 -2.27 -6.07 13.57
CA GLN A 134 -2.17 -5.22 12.37
C GLN A 134 -2.81 -5.89 11.14
N ILE A 135 -2.65 -7.21 10.96
CA ILE A 135 -3.34 -7.95 9.89
C ILE A 135 -4.86 -7.83 10.06
N ASN A 136 -5.38 -7.94 11.28
CA ASN A 136 -6.81 -7.79 11.54
C ASN A 136 -7.30 -6.38 11.22
N GLU A 137 -6.58 -5.33 11.68
CA GLU A 137 -6.91 -3.93 11.40
C GLU A 137 -6.90 -3.64 9.90
N LEU A 138 -5.90 -4.12 9.15
CA LEU A 138 -5.84 -4.00 7.69
C LEU A 138 -6.99 -4.75 7.00
N THR A 139 -7.34 -5.93 7.51
CA THR A 139 -8.45 -6.72 6.98
C THR A 139 -9.79 -6.02 7.18
N ASP A 140 -10.01 -5.42 8.34
CA ASP A 140 -11.22 -4.65 8.64
C ASP A 140 -11.31 -3.42 7.74
N LEU A 141 -10.21 -2.69 7.57
CA LEU A 141 -10.14 -1.56 6.64
C LEU A 141 -10.48 -2.00 5.21
N LYS A 142 -9.88 -3.11 4.74
CA LYS A 142 -10.13 -3.66 3.39
C LYS A 142 -11.62 -3.97 3.17
N LEU A 143 -12.27 -4.60 4.15
CA LEU A 143 -13.69 -4.90 4.08
C LEU A 143 -14.57 -3.65 3.98
N GLN A 144 -14.21 -2.59 4.71
CA GLN A 144 -14.92 -1.30 4.65
C GLN A 144 -14.74 -0.64 3.28
N VAL A 145 -13.51 -0.62 2.77
CA VAL A 145 -13.19 -0.05 1.45
C VAL A 145 -13.92 -0.81 0.35
N ASP A 146 -13.92 -2.15 0.37
CA ASP A 146 -14.59 -2.98 -0.64
C ASP A 146 -16.10 -2.74 -0.71
N LYS A 147 -16.77 -2.52 0.42
CA LYS A 147 -18.19 -2.15 0.44
C LYS A 147 -18.44 -0.80 -0.25
N LYS A 148 -17.56 0.18 0.01
CA LYS A 148 -17.65 1.51 -0.59
C LYS A 148 -17.34 1.47 -2.09
N LEU A 149 -16.37 0.65 -2.50
CA LEU A 149 -16.01 0.47 -3.92
C LEU A 149 -17.16 -0.13 -4.75
N LYS A 150 -17.95 -1.04 -4.19
CA LYS A 150 -19.16 -1.55 -4.88
C LYS A 150 -20.15 -0.43 -5.20
N ASN A 151 -20.35 0.49 -4.26
CA ASN A 151 -21.22 1.66 -4.47
C ASN A 151 -20.61 2.61 -5.51
N LEU A 152 -19.29 2.85 -5.42
CA LEU A 152 -18.55 3.65 -6.39
C LEU A 152 -18.68 3.09 -7.81
N ASP A 153 -18.49 1.80 -7.99
CA ASP A 153 -18.59 1.15 -9.30
C ASP A 153 -19.98 1.31 -9.91
N THR A 154 -21.02 1.19 -9.08
CA THR A 154 -22.40 1.45 -9.50
C THR A 154 -22.61 2.90 -9.91
N ASP A 155 -22.06 3.84 -9.15
CA ASP A 155 -22.15 5.27 -9.45
C ASP A 155 -21.37 5.66 -10.70
N VAL A 156 -20.19 5.03 -10.91
CA VAL A 156 -19.38 5.24 -12.14
C VAL A 156 -20.12 4.74 -13.37
N VAL A 157 -20.81 3.60 -13.32
CA VAL A 157 -21.63 3.11 -14.43
C VAL A 157 -22.74 4.09 -14.77
N LYS A 158 -23.44 4.62 -13.76
CA LYS A 158 -24.48 5.65 -13.97
C LYS A 158 -23.88 6.93 -14.55
N ALA A 159 -22.74 7.38 -14.02
CA ALA A 159 -22.04 8.57 -14.50
C ALA A 159 -21.61 8.44 -15.96
N GLN A 160 -21.05 7.29 -16.34
CA GLN A 160 -20.70 7.01 -17.73
C GLN A 160 -21.93 7.02 -18.66
N SER A 161 -23.06 6.46 -18.20
CA SER A 161 -24.32 6.47 -18.96
C SER A 161 -24.84 7.89 -19.20
N VAL A 162 -24.85 8.74 -18.16
CA VAL A 162 -25.26 10.16 -18.27
C VAL A 162 -24.37 10.93 -19.24
N LEU A 163 -23.06 10.71 -19.20
CA LEU A 163 -22.08 11.40 -20.03
C LEU A 163 -21.98 10.84 -21.46
N SER A 164 -22.52 9.65 -21.73
CA SER A 164 -22.41 8.96 -23.03
C SER A 164 -23.50 9.33 -24.04
N LEU A 165 -24.38 10.27 -23.74
CA LEU A 165 -25.48 10.69 -24.62
C LEU A 165 -25.02 11.23 -25.98
N GLU A 166 -23.70 11.43 -26.21
CA GLU A 166 -23.11 11.84 -27.47
C GLU A 166 -21.88 11.00 -27.89
N GLY A 167 -21.80 9.72 -27.48
CA GLY A 167 -20.60 8.89 -27.67
C GLY A 167 -20.41 8.40 -29.08
N THR A 168 -19.31 8.78 -29.76
CA THR A 168 -18.75 8.03 -30.85
C THR A 168 -17.83 6.93 -30.32
N GLY A 169 -17.94 5.68 -30.79
CA GLY A 169 -17.14 4.54 -30.29
C GLY A 169 -15.60 4.73 -30.37
N LYS A 170 -15.13 5.74 -31.10
CA LYS A 170 -13.73 6.15 -31.18
C LYS A 170 -13.23 6.79 -29.87
N ILE A 171 -14.07 7.58 -29.20
CA ILE A 171 -13.74 8.27 -27.93
C ILE A 171 -13.67 7.25 -26.81
N ASP A 172 -14.58 6.28 -26.77
CA ASP A 172 -14.55 5.22 -25.76
C ASP A 172 -13.29 4.37 -25.88
N LYS A 173 -12.83 4.10 -27.10
CA LYS A 173 -11.56 3.41 -27.35
C LYS A 173 -10.37 4.20 -26.78
N LEU A 174 -10.28 5.51 -27.03
CA LEU A 174 -9.20 6.37 -26.52
C LEU A 174 -9.21 6.45 -24.99
N LYS A 175 -10.38 6.58 -24.35
CA LYS A 175 -10.52 6.58 -22.90
C LYS A 175 -10.04 5.25 -22.29
N ASN A 176 -10.43 4.13 -22.88
CA ASN A 176 -9.99 2.82 -22.43
C ASN A 176 -8.48 2.62 -22.60
N GLU A 177 -7.90 3.11 -23.70
CA GLU A 177 -6.45 3.08 -23.90
C GLU A 177 -5.72 3.94 -22.84
N MET A 178 -6.23 5.12 -22.50
CA MET A 178 -5.69 5.96 -21.43
C MET A 178 -5.73 5.25 -20.08
N LEU A 179 -6.87 4.65 -19.72
CA LEU A 179 -7.03 3.92 -18.47
C LEU A 179 -6.08 2.72 -18.41
N ASN A 180 -5.96 1.95 -19.48
CA ASN A 180 -5.06 0.80 -19.55
C ASN A 180 -3.59 1.24 -19.44
N THR A 181 -3.22 2.34 -20.09
CA THR A 181 -1.87 2.92 -19.99
C THR A 181 -1.57 3.35 -18.56
N LYS A 182 -2.52 4.00 -17.88
CA LYS A 182 -2.38 4.38 -16.46
C LYS A 182 -2.21 3.16 -15.56
N LYS A 183 -2.99 2.10 -15.78
CA LYS A 183 -2.86 0.84 -15.02
C LYS A 183 -1.50 0.19 -15.22
N SER A 184 -0.98 0.21 -16.46
CA SER A 184 0.36 -0.30 -16.76
C SER A 184 1.44 0.49 -16.03
N ILE A 185 1.36 1.82 -16.02
CA ILE A 185 2.27 2.70 -15.26
C ILE A 185 2.24 2.36 -13.77
N GLN A 186 1.07 2.21 -13.17
CA GLN A 186 0.94 1.85 -11.75
C GLN A 186 1.54 0.47 -11.46
N ASN A 187 1.32 -0.51 -12.33
CA ASN A 187 1.88 -1.85 -12.18
C ASN A 187 3.42 -1.84 -12.26
N ASP A 188 3.99 -1.13 -13.23
CA ASP A 188 5.44 -1.05 -13.39
C ASP A 188 6.10 -0.32 -12.20
N LEU A 189 5.48 0.75 -11.71
CA LEU A 189 5.93 1.41 -10.49
C LEU A 189 5.91 0.48 -9.27
N GLN A 190 4.88 -0.36 -9.16
CA GLN A 190 4.80 -1.36 -8.10
C GLN A 190 5.91 -2.40 -8.21
N GLN A 191 6.21 -2.89 -9.41
CA GLN A 191 7.31 -3.84 -9.62
C GLN A 191 8.68 -3.22 -9.28
N ILE A 192 8.92 -1.97 -9.70
CA ILE A 192 10.15 -1.24 -9.36
C ILE A 192 10.27 -1.06 -7.85
N ALA A 193 9.21 -0.67 -7.17
CA ALA A 193 9.22 -0.44 -5.72
C ALA A 193 9.61 -1.69 -4.91
N LEU A 194 9.31 -2.88 -5.42
CA LEU A 194 9.65 -4.15 -4.77
C LEU A 194 11.11 -4.57 -5.00
N LEU A 195 11.83 -3.95 -5.92
CA LEU A 195 13.23 -4.26 -6.18
C LEU A 195 14.15 -3.73 -5.07
N PRO A 196 15.24 -4.45 -4.73
CA PRO A 196 16.17 -4.01 -3.69
C PRO A 196 16.76 -2.63 -3.97
N GLY A 197 16.71 -1.73 -2.99
CA GLY A 197 17.31 -0.40 -3.06
C GLY A 197 16.59 0.63 -3.95
N ALA A 198 15.48 0.26 -4.60
CA ALA A 198 14.74 1.18 -5.47
C ALA A 198 14.15 2.39 -4.72
N LEU A 199 13.80 2.23 -3.46
CA LEU A 199 13.18 3.26 -2.62
C LEU A 199 14.11 3.76 -1.50
N ASN A 200 15.42 3.94 -1.79
CA ASN A 200 16.26 4.76 -0.94
C ASN A 200 15.77 6.22 -0.99
N GLU A 201 16.28 7.10 -0.13
CA GLU A 201 15.77 8.47 -0.01
C GLU A 201 15.73 9.23 -1.34
N GLN A 202 16.77 9.09 -2.17
CA GLN A 202 16.84 9.75 -3.48
C GLN A 202 15.93 9.05 -4.50
N GLY A 203 15.93 7.73 -4.55
CA GLY A 203 15.08 6.94 -5.44
C GLY A 203 13.60 7.15 -5.15
N LEU A 204 13.22 7.34 -3.87
CA LEU A 204 11.85 7.64 -3.48
C LEU A 204 11.39 8.99 -4.04
N LYS A 205 12.23 10.04 -4.00
CA LYS A 205 11.90 11.34 -4.59
C LYS A 205 11.64 11.22 -6.09
N VAL A 206 12.53 10.56 -6.82
CA VAL A 206 12.37 10.38 -8.27
C VAL A 206 11.17 9.51 -8.58
N PHE A 207 10.91 8.48 -7.78
CA PHE A 207 9.71 7.65 -7.89
C PHE A 207 8.43 8.48 -7.75
N GLN A 208 8.38 9.37 -6.76
CA GLN A 208 7.27 10.31 -6.57
C GLN A 208 7.12 11.29 -7.74
N GLU A 209 8.25 11.77 -8.31
CA GLU A 209 8.24 12.61 -9.51
C GLU A 209 7.69 11.87 -10.73
N ILE A 210 8.08 10.60 -10.96
CA ILE A 210 7.54 9.76 -12.03
C ILE A 210 6.04 9.54 -11.85
N TYR A 211 5.59 9.25 -10.63
CA TYR A 211 4.17 9.11 -10.33
C TYR A 211 3.40 10.41 -10.56
N SER A 212 3.94 11.53 -10.08
CA SER A 212 3.37 12.87 -10.28
C SER A 212 3.31 13.24 -11.76
N LEU A 213 4.30 12.84 -12.55
CA LEU A 213 4.33 13.12 -13.99
C LEU A 213 3.10 12.54 -14.72
N SER A 214 2.72 11.29 -14.43
CA SER A 214 1.51 10.70 -15.00
C SER A 214 0.25 11.48 -14.62
N LYS A 215 0.21 12.01 -13.40
CA LYS A 215 -0.85 12.87 -12.90
C LYS A 215 -0.84 14.24 -13.61
N ASP A 216 0.32 14.85 -13.73
CA ASP A 216 0.50 16.15 -14.38
C ASP A 216 0.12 16.11 -15.89
N ILE A 217 0.33 14.99 -16.58
CA ILE A 217 -0.12 14.81 -17.96
C ILE A 217 -1.66 14.90 -18.06
N ILE A 218 -2.37 14.54 -16.99
CA ILE A 218 -3.83 14.55 -16.91
C ILE A 218 -4.34 15.84 -16.24
N GLU A 219 -3.47 16.61 -15.57
CA GLU A 219 -3.79 17.79 -14.78
C GLU A 219 -4.59 18.87 -15.55
N PRO A 220 -4.42 19.07 -16.85
CA PRO A 220 -5.27 19.95 -17.60
C PRO A 220 -6.75 19.64 -17.44
N ALA A 221 -7.15 18.37 -17.47
CA ALA A 221 -8.52 17.99 -17.13
C ALA A 221 -8.84 18.24 -15.65
N ALA A 222 -7.83 18.09 -14.78
CA ALA A 222 -7.94 18.35 -13.35
C ALA A 222 -8.10 19.83 -13.02
N GLN A 223 -7.59 20.77 -13.81
CA GLN A 223 -7.80 22.20 -13.58
C GLN A 223 -9.25 22.64 -13.79
N THR A 224 -9.96 22.03 -14.69
CA THR A 224 -11.43 22.19 -14.78
C THR A 224 -12.09 21.68 -13.50
N ALA A 225 -11.54 20.63 -12.92
CA ALA A 225 -11.95 20.10 -11.64
C ALA A 225 -11.41 20.92 -10.44
N VAL A 226 -10.37 21.78 -10.58
CA VAL A 226 -9.80 22.56 -9.47
C VAL A 226 -10.77 23.61 -8.93
N VAL A 227 -11.59 24.22 -9.76
CA VAL A 227 -12.63 25.14 -9.30
C VAL A 227 -13.75 24.36 -8.64
N ALA A 228 -14.10 23.22 -9.21
CA ALA A 228 -14.96 22.23 -8.56
C ALA A 228 -14.32 21.68 -7.26
N TYR A 229 -12.99 21.54 -7.23
CA TYR A 229 -12.23 21.12 -6.05
C TYR A 229 -12.20 22.16 -4.93
N ASN A 230 -11.92 23.42 -5.23
CA ASN A 230 -11.95 24.46 -4.22
C ASN A 230 -13.34 24.62 -3.63
N LYS A 231 -14.38 24.54 -4.46
CA LYS A 231 -15.75 24.52 -4.01
C LYS A 231 -16.08 23.22 -3.23
N GLY A 232 -15.59 22.09 -3.71
CA GLY A 232 -15.68 20.79 -3.01
C GLY A 232 -14.92 20.79 -1.68
N LYS A 233 -13.75 21.46 -1.61
CA LYS A 233 -13.01 21.63 -0.36
C LYS A 233 -13.76 22.49 0.65
N GLU A 234 -14.40 23.58 0.21
CA GLU A 234 -15.28 24.38 1.06
C GLU A 234 -16.43 23.53 1.60
N ILE A 235 -17.05 22.72 0.74
CA ILE A 235 -18.15 21.83 1.14
C ILE A 235 -17.66 20.72 2.05
N ASN A 236 -16.51 20.10 1.77
CA ASN A 236 -15.90 19.09 2.63
C ASN A 236 -15.56 19.67 4.01
N ASN A 237 -15.02 20.88 4.08
CA ASN A 237 -14.76 21.55 5.35
C ASN A 237 -16.07 21.78 6.12
N ALA A 238 -17.13 22.22 5.43
CA ALA A 238 -18.45 22.40 6.02
C ALA A 238 -19.04 21.06 6.52
N ILE A 239 -18.82 19.96 5.78
CA ILE A 239 -19.22 18.61 6.21
C ILE A 239 -18.46 18.20 7.47
N VAL A 240 -17.13 18.33 7.47
CA VAL A 240 -16.29 17.97 8.63
C VAL A 240 -16.69 18.76 9.88
N GLU A 241 -16.94 20.06 9.74
CA GLU A 241 -17.41 20.90 10.84
C GLU A 241 -18.79 20.48 11.33
N ALA A 242 -19.72 20.18 10.42
CA ALA A 242 -21.06 19.73 10.75
C ALA A 242 -21.04 18.35 11.45
N GLU A 243 -20.22 17.43 10.98
CA GLU A 243 -20.02 16.11 11.60
C GLU A 243 -19.42 16.25 13.01
N LYS A 244 -18.38 17.06 13.16
CA LYS A 244 -17.76 17.31 14.46
C LYS A 244 -18.75 17.93 15.47
N LYS A 245 -19.55 18.87 15.02
CA LYS A 245 -20.61 19.46 15.86
C LYS A 245 -21.68 18.44 16.24
N ALA A 246 -22.14 17.62 15.29
CA ALA A 246 -23.11 16.57 15.54
C ALA A 246 -22.57 15.50 16.51
N GLU A 247 -21.30 15.15 16.39
CA GLU A 247 -20.61 14.24 17.30
C GLU A 247 -20.54 14.81 18.73
N GLN A 248 -20.15 16.08 18.87
CA GLN A 248 -20.10 16.75 20.17
C GLN A 248 -21.46 16.80 20.84
N GLU A 249 -22.49 17.26 20.12
CA GLU A 249 -23.85 17.35 20.62
C GLU A 249 -24.45 15.99 21.01
N ALA A 250 -24.13 14.93 20.22
CA ALA A 250 -24.61 13.59 20.52
C ALA A 250 -23.87 12.99 21.73
N THR A 251 -22.57 13.27 21.86
CA THR A 251 -21.76 12.84 23.01
C THR A 251 -22.20 13.52 24.31
N GLU A 252 -22.46 14.84 24.26
CA GLU A 252 -22.99 15.60 25.42
C GLU A 252 -24.38 15.10 25.88
N LYS A 253 -25.17 14.57 24.95
CA LYS A 253 -26.47 13.95 25.24
C LYS A 253 -26.36 12.49 25.68
N GLY A 254 -25.14 11.95 25.84
CA GLY A 254 -24.90 10.57 26.29
C GLY A 254 -25.35 9.49 25.31
N LYS A 255 -25.41 9.80 24.02
CA LYS A 255 -25.79 8.85 22.97
C LYS A 255 -24.76 7.75 22.76
N SER A 256 -25.22 6.58 22.31
CA SER A 256 -24.37 5.45 21.96
C SER A 256 -23.51 5.75 20.72
N ALA A 257 -22.43 4.98 20.52
CA ALA A 257 -21.55 5.12 19.34
C ALA A 257 -22.32 5.01 18.01
N ILE A 258 -23.32 4.13 17.94
CA ILE A 258 -24.18 3.96 16.75
C ILE A 258 -25.02 5.20 16.49
N GLU A 259 -25.58 5.79 17.54
CA GLU A 259 -26.38 7.03 17.44
C GLU A 259 -25.51 8.24 17.10
N ILE A 260 -24.24 8.28 17.55
CA ILE A 260 -23.26 9.31 17.20
C ILE A 260 -22.96 9.23 15.69
N GLU A 261 -22.66 8.04 15.17
CA GLU A 261 -22.41 7.85 13.74
C GLU A 261 -23.65 8.17 12.87
N ALA A 262 -24.85 7.86 13.34
CA ALA A 262 -26.09 8.25 12.68
C ALA A 262 -26.25 9.77 12.62
N ALA A 263 -25.95 10.47 13.71
CA ALA A 263 -26.01 11.93 13.78
C ALA A 263 -24.98 12.60 12.84
N LYS A 264 -23.77 12.08 12.77
CA LYS A 264 -22.73 12.53 11.82
C LYS A 264 -23.18 12.35 10.38
N LYS A 265 -23.75 11.18 10.06
CA LYS A 265 -24.26 10.89 8.71
C LYS A 265 -25.39 11.86 8.32
N GLU A 266 -26.33 12.11 9.20
CA GLU A 266 -27.42 13.06 8.97
C GLU A 266 -26.91 14.48 8.74
N ALA A 267 -25.92 14.92 9.54
CA ALA A 267 -25.30 16.23 9.38
C ALA A 267 -24.58 16.36 8.02
N ARG A 268 -23.89 15.31 7.57
CA ARG A 268 -23.27 15.25 6.25
C ARG A 268 -24.29 15.39 5.12
N GLU A 269 -25.33 14.55 5.14
CA GLU A 269 -26.38 14.52 4.12
C GLU A 269 -27.09 15.89 4.02
N ALA A 270 -27.27 16.58 5.13
CA ALA A 270 -27.85 17.92 5.15
C ALA A 270 -26.98 18.95 4.42
N ILE A 271 -25.66 18.94 4.62
CA ILE A 271 -24.72 19.83 3.91
C ILE A 271 -24.67 19.49 2.41
N GLU A 272 -24.59 18.23 2.06
CA GLU A 272 -24.56 17.78 0.66
C GLU A 272 -25.82 18.23 -0.08
N LYS A 273 -26.97 18.06 0.52
CA LYS A 273 -28.25 18.49 -0.05
C LYS A 273 -28.34 20.01 -0.23
N SER A 274 -27.84 20.79 0.74
CA SER A 274 -27.88 22.26 0.68
C SER A 274 -26.92 22.86 -0.34
N LYS A 275 -25.83 22.14 -0.68
CA LYS A 275 -24.76 22.58 -1.59
C LYS A 275 -24.84 21.94 -2.99
N LYS A 276 -25.90 21.17 -3.24
CA LYS A 276 -26.15 20.53 -4.52
C LYS A 276 -26.20 21.56 -5.65
N GLY A 277 -25.44 21.32 -6.72
CA GLY A 277 -25.39 22.18 -7.90
C GLY A 277 -24.29 23.28 -7.87
N GLU A 278 -23.78 23.71 -6.71
CA GLU A 278 -22.74 24.75 -6.65
C GLU A 278 -21.44 24.33 -7.36
N ILE A 279 -21.08 23.05 -7.28
CA ILE A 279 -19.85 22.51 -7.87
C ILE A 279 -20.00 22.31 -9.38
N ALA A 280 -21.14 21.81 -9.83
CA ALA A 280 -21.43 21.65 -11.25
C ALA A 280 -21.37 23.01 -11.96
N ALA A 281 -21.97 24.04 -11.39
CA ALA A 281 -21.93 25.40 -11.93
C ALA A 281 -20.51 25.97 -12.01
N ALA A 282 -19.68 25.75 -10.97
CA ALA A 282 -18.28 26.19 -10.94
C ALA A 282 -17.44 25.45 -12.00
N ALA A 283 -17.63 24.14 -12.17
CA ALA A 283 -16.93 23.35 -13.20
C ALA A 283 -17.28 23.80 -14.61
N VAL A 284 -18.56 24.05 -14.92
CA VAL A 284 -19.00 24.51 -16.25
C VAL A 284 -18.38 25.85 -16.59
N THR A 285 -18.31 26.79 -15.65
CA THR A 285 -17.69 28.10 -15.89
C THR A 285 -16.21 27.95 -16.24
N LYS A 286 -15.46 27.10 -15.55
CA LYS A 286 -14.04 26.90 -15.77
C LYS A 286 -13.71 26.11 -17.03
N THR A 287 -14.58 25.17 -17.43
CA THR A 287 -14.42 24.42 -18.69
C THR A 287 -14.37 25.36 -19.92
N LYS A 288 -15.06 26.50 -19.87
CA LYS A 288 -15.05 27.51 -20.94
C LYS A 288 -13.75 28.31 -21.01
N GLU A 289 -12.98 28.37 -19.90
CA GLU A 289 -11.73 29.12 -19.82
C GLU A 289 -10.50 28.23 -20.06
N TYR A 290 -10.69 26.94 -20.32
CA TYR A 290 -9.63 25.96 -20.35
C TYR A 290 -8.80 26.01 -21.63
N ASP A 291 -7.47 26.14 -21.48
CA ASP A 291 -6.51 26.08 -22.58
C ASP A 291 -5.79 24.71 -22.62
N LEU A 292 -6.11 23.91 -23.62
CA LEU A 292 -5.51 22.60 -23.86
C LEU A 292 -4.00 22.66 -24.16
N MET A 293 -3.45 23.84 -24.42
CA MET A 293 -2.04 24.03 -24.82
C MET A 293 -1.06 24.05 -23.65
N LYS A 294 -1.52 23.99 -22.39
CA LYS A 294 -0.65 23.88 -21.20
C LYS A 294 -0.33 22.44 -20.83
N VAL A 295 -0.22 21.58 -21.79
CA VAL A 295 0.15 20.18 -21.58
C VAL A 295 1.65 20.06 -21.37
N ILE A 296 2.07 19.06 -20.59
CA ILE A 296 3.48 18.82 -20.27
C ILE A 296 4.31 18.60 -21.53
N ASP A 297 5.46 19.26 -21.58
CA ASP A 297 6.46 19.08 -22.61
C ASP A 297 7.04 17.65 -22.56
N PRO A 298 7.09 16.91 -23.70
CA PRO A 298 7.74 15.61 -23.80
C PRO A 298 9.18 15.59 -23.26
N GLU A 299 9.91 16.68 -23.33
CA GLU A 299 11.27 16.81 -22.78
C GLU A 299 11.27 16.71 -21.24
N LYS A 300 10.21 17.16 -20.55
CA LYS A 300 10.07 16.97 -19.10
C LYS A 300 9.95 15.49 -18.74
N ILE A 301 9.19 14.72 -19.54
CA ILE A 301 9.06 13.27 -19.37
C ILE A 301 10.46 12.64 -19.46
N LYS A 302 11.18 12.91 -20.55
CA LYS A 302 12.51 12.35 -20.79
C LYS A 302 13.51 12.74 -19.68
N LYS A 303 13.49 14.00 -19.23
CA LYS A 303 14.36 14.49 -18.16
C LYS A 303 14.11 13.77 -16.84
N THR A 304 12.85 13.54 -16.48
CA THR A 304 12.48 12.82 -15.22
C THR A 304 13.06 11.41 -15.22
N TYR A 305 12.94 10.67 -16.33
CA TYR A 305 13.46 9.32 -16.43
C TYR A 305 15.00 9.25 -16.49
N SER A 306 15.65 10.20 -17.16
CA SER A 306 17.11 10.28 -17.15
C SER A 306 17.67 10.56 -15.76
N THR A 307 17.05 11.44 -14.99
CA THR A 307 17.44 11.73 -13.60
C THR A 307 17.34 10.48 -12.72
N PHE A 308 16.32 9.66 -12.89
CA PHE A 308 16.21 8.40 -12.17
C PHE A 308 17.34 7.42 -12.55
N ALA A 309 17.67 7.32 -13.83
CA ALA A 309 18.74 6.48 -14.33
C ALA A 309 20.13 6.88 -13.79
N GLU A 310 20.36 8.17 -13.55
CA GLU A 310 21.61 8.71 -13.00
C GLU A 310 21.78 8.45 -11.50
N ILE A 311 20.68 8.46 -10.73
CA ILE A 311 20.72 8.33 -9.27
C ILE A 311 21.04 6.90 -8.83
N ASN A 312 20.61 5.89 -9.58
CA ASN A 312 20.73 4.49 -9.21
C ASN A 312 21.63 3.71 -10.16
N LYS A 313 22.53 2.88 -9.61
CA LYS A 313 23.20 1.81 -10.40
C LYS A 313 22.14 0.74 -10.71
N LEU A 314 21.40 0.96 -11.77
CA LEU A 314 20.25 0.14 -12.13
C LEU A 314 20.67 -1.23 -12.64
N THR A 315 19.96 -2.27 -12.19
CA THR A 315 19.99 -3.60 -12.80
C THR A 315 19.36 -3.55 -14.20
N ALA A 316 19.61 -4.57 -15.03
CA ALA A 316 18.98 -4.69 -16.34
C ALA A 316 17.44 -4.71 -16.24
N GLU A 317 16.90 -5.37 -15.21
CA GLU A 317 15.47 -5.45 -14.94
C GLU A 317 14.88 -4.07 -14.58
N GLN A 318 15.54 -3.30 -13.72
CA GLN A 318 15.11 -1.94 -13.38
C GLN A 318 15.11 -1.02 -14.60
N ARG A 319 16.11 -1.13 -15.47
CA ARG A 319 16.16 -0.37 -16.74
C ARG A 319 15.00 -0.74 -17.67
N ALA A 320 14.64 -2.01 -17.76
CA ALA A 320 13.53 -2.46 -18.58
C ALA A 320 12.21 -1.83 -18.11
N TYR A 321 11.92 -1.83 -16.80
CA TYR A 321 10.73 -1.17 -16.25
C TYR A 321 10.75 0.34 -16.49
N LEU A 322 11.89 1.01 -16.31
CA LEU A 322 12.00 2.46 -16.56
C LEU A 322 11.76 2.82 -18.02
N ASN A 323 12.30 2.05 -18.95
CA ASN A 323 12.07 2.25 -20.38
C ASN A 323 10.60 2.05 -20.74
N ASP A 324 9.93 1.08 -20.14
CA ASP A 324 8.51 0.85 -20.37
C ASP A 324 7.67 2.00 -19.78
N LEU A 325 7.96 2.43 -18.55
CA LEU A 325 7.31 3.58 -17.93
C LEU A 325 7.45 4.86 -18.75
N GLU A 326 8.63 5.14 -19.32
CA GLU A 326 8.83 6.31 -20.19
C GLU A 326 7.91 6.24 -21.42
N LYS A 327 7.87 5.08 -22.10
CA LYS A 327 6.98 4.85 -23.26
C LYS A 327 5.51 4.98 -22.88
N GLN A 328 5.10 4.44 -21.74
CA GLN A 328 3.72 4.54 -21.25
C GLN A 328 3.32 5.99 -20.95
N ASN A 329 4.20 6.78 -20.33
CA ASN A 329 3.94 8.20 -20.09
C ASN A 329 3.90 9.02 -21.38
N GLN A 330 4.76 8.74 -22.36
CA GLN A 330 4.69 9.37 -23.68
C GLN A 330 3.37 9.02 -24.38
N LYS A 331 2.96 7.76 -24.33
CA LYS A 331 1.66 7.31 -24.89
C LYS A 331 0.49 7.99 -24.20
N LEU A 332 0.53 8.12 -22.85
CA LEU A 332 -0.52 8.82 -22.11
C LEU A 332 -0.62 10.28 -22.54
N TYR A 333 0.52 10.96 -22.72
CA TYR A 333 0.58 12.32 -23.25
C TYR A 333 -0.07 12.42 -24.64
N GLU A 334 0.33 11.57 -25.57
CA GLU A 334 -0.23 11.55 -26.93
C GLU A 334 -1.73 11.30 -26.94
N LEU A 335 -2.23 10.38 -26.13
CA LEU A 335 -3.65 10.11 -26.00
C LEU A 335 -4.41 11.31 -25.43
N THR A 336 -3.82 11.99 -24.42
CA THR A 336 -4.43 13.17 -23.82
C THR A 336 -4.59 14.31 -24.83
N THR A 337 -3.63 14.52 -25.73
CA THR A 337 -3.70 15.56 -26.77
C THR A 337 -4.77 15.30 -27.84
N LYS A 338 -5.27 14.05 -27.94
CA LYS A 338 -6.30 13.66 -28.91
C LYS A 338 -7.73 13.79 -28.39
N LEU A 339 -7.89 14.10 -27.10
CA LEU A 339 -9.20 14.17 -26.45
C LEU A 339 -9.71 15.59 -26.30
N THR A 340 -11.03 15.76 -26.36
CA THR A 340 -11.69 17.01 -25.99
C THR A 340 -11.72 17.19 -24.46
N VAL A 341 -12.00 18.40 -23.97
CA VAL A 341 -12.15 18.67 -22.54
C VAL A 341 -13.25 17.82 -21.91
N ALA A 342 -14.37 17.63 -22.61
CA ALA A 342 -15.47 16.78 -22.13
C ALA A 342 -15.04 15.32 -21.99
N ASP A 343 -14.26 14.81 -22.95
CA ASP A 343 -13.75 13.43 -22.89
C ASP A 343 -12.69 13.24 -21.81
N LEU A 344 -11.88 14.25 -21.54
CA LEU A 344 -10.95 14.27 -20.41
C LEU A 344 -11.71 14.19 -19.08
N GLN A 345 -12.83 14.92 -18.92
CA GLN A 345 -13.66 14.84 -17.72
C GLN A 345 -14.24 13.42 -17.53
N LYS A 346 -14.72 12.79 -18.61
CA LYS A 346 -15.18 11.39 -18.58
C LYS A 346 -14.06 10.44 -18.20
N SER A 347 -12.85 10.67 -18.70
CA SER A 347 -11.67 9.87 -18.36
C SER A 347 -11.25 10.02 -16.91
N MET A 348 -11.42 11.21 -16.32
CA MET A 348 -11.14 11.47 -14.91
C MET A 348 -11.96 10.58 -13.97
N ILE A 349 -13.20 10.29 -14.30
CA ILE A 349 -14.05 9.37 -13.51
C ILE A 349 -13.44 7.97 -13.47
N LEU A 350 -12.97 7.47 -14.61
CA LEU A 350 -12.32 6.16 -14.67
C LEU A 350 -10.97 6.15 -13.94
N PHE A 351 -10.22 7.24 -14.03
CA PHE A 351 -8.94 7.35 -13.31
C PHE A 351 -9.15 7.39 -11.80
N MET A 352 -10.11 8.17 -11.34
CA MET A 352 -10.49 8.22 -9.93
C MET A 352 -10.93 6.84 -9.44
N GLN A 353 -11.81 6.16 -10.16
CA GLN A 353 -12.23 4.80 -9.85
C GLN A 353 -11.02 3.87 -9.73
N ASN A 354 -10.12 3.92 -10.72
CA ASN A 354 -8.90 3.11 -10.72
C ASN A 354 -8.00 3.42 -9.51
N ASP A 355 -7.83 4.70 -9.14
CA ASP A 355 -7.00 5.08 -7.99
C ASP A 355 -7.55 4.53 -6.67
N LEU A 356 -8.87 4.57 -6.50
CA LEU A 356 -9.52 4.04 -5.31
C LEU A 356 -9.47 2.50 -5.24
N HIS A 357 -9.62 1.82 -6.38
CA HIS A 357 -9.39 0.37 -6.47
C HIS A 357 -7.91 0.00 -6.22
N THR A 358 -6.97 0.81 -6.72
CA THR A 358 -5.54 0.62 -6.47
C THR A 358 -5.24 0.65 -4.98
N PHE A 359 -5.83 1.58 -4.23
CA PHE A 359 -5.69 1.61 -2.77
C PHE A 359 -6.15 0.31 -2.11
N ALA A 360 -7.32 -0.20 -2.47
CA ALA A 360 -7.83 -1.47 -1.95
C ALA A 360 -6.88 -2.64 -2.24
N ASN A 361 -6.32 -2.69 -3.46
CA ASN A 361 -5.35 -3.70 -3.85
C ASN A 361 -4.03 -3.55 -3.08
N GLN A 362 -3.61 -2.33 -2.77
CA GLN A 362 -2.43 -2.07 -1.94
C GLN A 362 -2.63 -2.58 -0.51
N VAL A 363 -3.80 -2.33 0.09
CA VAL A 363 -4.12 -2.86 1.42
C VAL A 363 -4.11 -4.39 1.42
N ASP A 364 -4.63 -5.02 0.39
CA ASP A 364 -4.63 -6.47 0.22
C ASP A 364 -3.19 -7.03 0.09
N GLY A 365 -2.38 -6.38 -0.73
CA GLY A 365 -0.95 -6.70 -0.86
C GLY A 365 -0.18 -6.56 0.45
N GLU A 366 -0.48 -5.54 1.25
CA GLU A 366 0.09 -5.35 2.59
C GLU A 366 -0.26 -6.50 3.54
N ILE A 367 -1.53 -6.92 3.54
CA ILE A 367 -1.99 -8.07 4.34
C ILE A 367 -1.19 -9.33 3.99
N GLU A 368 -0.98 -9.62 2.71
CA GLU A 368 -0.22 -10.80 2.28
C GLU A 368 1.27 -10.73 2.68
N LEU A 369 1.89 -9.55 2.59
CA LEU A 369 3.25 -9.33 3.05
C LEU A 369 3.37 -9.51 4.57
N MET A 370 2.39 -9.01 5.33
CA MET A 370 2.34 -9.15 6.79
C MET A 370 2.16 -10.61 7.21
N LYS A 371 1.35 -11.40 6.49
CA LYS A 371 1.21 -12.84 6.73
C LYS A 371 2.55 -13.57 6.54
N ARG A 372 3.29 -13.28 5.47
CA ARG A 372 4.62 -13.85 5.22
C ARG A 372 5.61 -13.48 6.32
N TYR A 373 5.61 -12.23 6.74
CA TYR A 373 6.44 -11.78 7.85
C TYR A 373 6.12 -12.53 9.16
N LYS A 374 4.83 -12.78 9.43
CA LYS A 374 4.39 -13.58 10.57
C LYS A 374 4.85 -15.03 10.47
N GLU A 375 4.84 -15.63 9.28
CA GLU A 375 5.36 -16.98 9.05
C GLU A 375 6.86 -17.07 9.40
N ASP A 376 7.66 -16.09 8.98
CA ASP A 376 9.08 -16.00 9.33
C ASP A 376 9.29 -15.85 10.85
N LEU A 377 8.47 -15.07 11.54
CA LEU A 377 8.48 -14.99 13.01
C LEU A 377 8.13 -16.34 13.65
N ASN A 378 7.20 -17.11 13.07
CA ASN A 378 6.89 -18.47 13.54
C ASN A 378 8.10 -19.37 13.41
N LEU A 379 8.83 -19.31 12.30
CA LEU A 379 10.05 -20.10 12.08
C LEU A 379 11.16 -19.73 13.09
N ILE A 380 11.30 -18.44 13.41
CA ILE A 380 12.23 -17.99 14.46
C ILE A 380 11.79 -18.54 15.82
N SER A 381 10.52 -18.41 16.17
CA SER A 381 9.96 -18.94 17.42
C SER A 381 10.19 -20.45 17.55
N ASN A 382 9.92 -21.21 16.50
CA ASN A 382 10.16 -22.66 16.45
C ASN A 382 11.65 -23.01 16.62
N SER A 383 12.54 -22.21 16.04
CA SER A 383 13.99 -22.39 16.18
C SER A 383 14.46 -22.14 17.62
N ILE A 384 13.91 -21.14 18.31
CA ILE A 384 14.19 -20.85 19.72
C ILE A 384 13.64 -21.98 20.60
N THR A 385 12.40 -22.41 20.36
CA THR A 385 11.78 -23.54 21.09
C THR A 385 12.60 -24.82 20.92
N LYS A 386 13.08 -25.09 19.71
CA LYS A 386 13.94 -26.24 19.44
C LYS A 386 15.22 -26.21 20.28
N LEU A 387 15.90 -25.06 20.35
CA LEU A 387 17.08 -24.90 21.20
C LEU A 387 16.77 -25.18 22.67
N SER A 388 15.64 -24.69 23.19
CA SER A 388 15.20 -24.92 24.57
C SER A 388 14.88 -26.39 24.85
N THR A 389 14.18 -27.06 23.93
CA THR A 389 13.80 -28.48 24.11
C THR A 389 14.96 -29.46 23.93
N GLU A 390 15.96 -29.09 23.14
CA GLU A 390 17.16 -29.90 22.91
C GLU A 390 18.25 -29.67 23.98
N VAL A 391 18.01 -28.85 25.00
CA VAL A 391 19.03 -28.46 26.02
C VAL A 391 19.69 -29.65 26.70
N ASP A 392 18.95 -30.71 27.00
CA ASP A 392 19.43 -31.92 27.65
C ASP A 392 19.78 -33.06 26.68
N THR A 393 19.71 -32.81 25.37
CA THR A 393 20.06 -33.80 24.35
C THR A 393 21.55 -33.75 23.99
N ASN A 394 22.06 -34.87 23.53
CA ASN A 394 23.43 -34.98 22.99
C ASN A 394 23.52 -34.49 21.54
N ASN A 395 22.47 -33.86 20.99
CA ASN A 395 22.42 -33.42 19.60
C ASN A 395 23.06 -32.05 19.40
N THR A 396 24.34 -31.94 19.77
CA THR A 396 25.12 -30.70 19.67
C THR A 396 25.17 -30.13 18.24
N GLN A 397 25.18 -31.01 17.22
CA GLN A 397 25.23 -30.54 15.84
C GLN A 397 23.91 -29.82 15.45
N SER A 398 22.76 -30.35 15.82
CA SER A 398 21.46 -29.70 15.61
C SER A 398 21.38 -28.34 16.28
N GLN A 399 21.85 -28.24 17.55
CA GLN A 399 21.91 -26.99 18.28
C GLN A 399 22.83 -25.97 17.59
N LYS A 400 24.02 -26.37 17.14
CA LYS A 400 24.96 -25.51 16.40
C LYS A 400 24.33 -24.99 15.11
N ASP A 401 23.70 -25.85 14.34
CA ASP A 401 23.08 -25.49 13.04
C ASP A 401 21.90 -24.52 13.25
N THR A 402 21.08 -24.75 14.29
CA THR A 402 19.95 -23.87 14.62
C THR A 402 20.45 -22.51 15.09
N LEU A 403 21.44 -22.46 15.98
CA LEU A 403 22.02 -21.21 16.48
C LEU A 403 22.71 -20.41 15.36
N ARG A 404 23.44 -21.08 14.47
CA ARG A 404 24.07 -20.45 13.29
C ARG A 404 23.04 -19.85 12.36
N ARG A 405 21.91 -20.53 12.14
CA ARG A 405 20.80 -20.03 11.31
C ARG A 405 20.19 -18.77 11.91
N LEU A 406 19.90 -18.77 13.21
CA LEU A 406 19.41 -17.58 13.90
C LEU A 406 20.41 -16.41 13.84
N LYS A 407 21.70 -16.70 13.95
CA LYS A 407 22.74 -15.67 13.82
C LYS A 407 22.76 -15.06 12.40
N ASN A 408 22.62 -15.86 11.39
CA ASN A 408 22.55 -15.37 10.01
C ASN A 408 21.32 -14.48 9.79
N VAL A 409 20.18 -14.88 10.32
CA VAL A 409 18.91 -14.09 10.28
C VAL A 409 19.11 -12.74 10.96
N THR A 410 19.70 -12.69 12.16
CA THR A 410 19.92 -11.43 12.88
C THR A 410 20.92 -10.53 12.18
N ASN A 411 21.97 -11.07 11.58
CA ASN A 411 22.90 -10.29 10.76
C ASN A 411 22.20 -9.65 9.56
N GLN A 412 21.36 -10.39 8.86
CA GLN A 412 20.57 -9.88 7.73
C GLN A 412 19.60 -8.77 8.19
N LEU A 413 18.98 -8.93 9.34
CA LEU A 413 18.11 -7.91 9.93
C LEU A 413 18.86 -6.61 10.25
N GLU A 414 20.04 -6.70 10.82
CA GLU A 414 20.88 -5.52 11.11
C GLU A 414 21.27 -4.79 9.82
N GLU A 415 21.69 -5.50 8.80
CA GLU A 415 22.02 -4.92 7.49
C GLU A 415 20.79 -4.23 6.86
N GLN A 416 19.62 -4.84 6.96
CA GLN A 416 18.40 -4.32 6.37
C GLN A 416 17.94 -3.03 7.06
N VAL A 417 18.02 -2.97 8.38
CA VAL A 417 17.60 -1.82 9.18
C VAL A 417 18.36 -0.54 8.82
N TYR A 418 19.62 -0.62 8.40
CA TYR A 418 20.39 0.56 7.97
C TYR A 418 20.08 1.04 6.55
N LYS A 419 19.35 0.25 5.75
CA LYS A 419 19.00 0.56 4.35
C LYS A 419 17.55 1.02 4.16
N PHE A 420 16.82 1.16 5.27
CA PHE A 420 15.40 1.55 5.22
C PHE A 420 15.20 3.06 5.07
#